data_b1b71943f2b9d3bc919fdf5491ed1b52
#
_entry.id   b1b71943f2b9d3bc919fdf5491ed1b52
#
_cell.length_a   1.000
_cell.length_b   1.000
_cell.length_c   1.000
_cell.angle_alpha   90.00
_cell.angle_beta   90.00
_cell.angle_gamma   90.00
#
_symmetry.space_group_name_H-M   'P 1'
#
loop_
_entity.id
_entity.type
_entity.pdbx_description
1 polymer ?
#
loop_
_entity_poly.entity_id
_entity_poly.type
_entity_poly.pdbx_seq_one_letter_code
_entity_poly.pdbx_strand_id
1 'polypeptide(L)'
;VDPGFVPDQSLRDGEIVTGQGWRIEALHTPGHMANHLAFGWNGALFSGDLVMGWSTSLISPPDGDLTAFRQSLLRLIPRGDRIYYPAHGDAVHDPANRCRDLLDHRATREAQILQALSTGPATPAELTTRIYTDIDTRLMPVAERNVLAHLIDLVERNMAQAAPALATTARFHII
;
A
#
# COMPACT_ATOMS: atom_id res chain seq x y z
N VAL A 1 3.23 3.19 -15.36
CA VAL A 1 2.07 3.55 -16.21
C VAL A 1 2.49 3.34 -17.64
N ASP A 2 1.67 2.64 -18.45
CA ASP A 2 1.89 2.51 -19.89
C ASP A 2 1.58 3.86 -20.57
N PRO A 3 2.56 4.57 -21.14
CA PRO A 3 2.34 5.87 -21.77
C PRO A 3 1.54 5.77 -23.08
N GLY A 4 1.40 4.58 -23.65
CA GLY A 4 0.60 4.31 -24.85
C GLY A 4 -0.88 3.99 -24.57
N PHE A 5 -1.24 3.79 -23.29
CA PHE A 5 -2.62 3.49 -22.94
C PHE A 5 -3.47 4.78 -22.91
N VAL A 6 -4.47 4.84 -23.77
CA VAL A 6 -5.45 5.94 -23.82
C VAL A 6 -6.83 5.32 -23.57
N PRO A 7 -7.45 5.57 -22.40
CA PRO A 7 -8.79 5.07 -22.12
C PRO A 7 -9.85 5.80 -22.96
N ASP A 8 -10.88 5.09 -23.40
CA ASP A 8 -12.04 5.70 -24.04
C ASP A 8 -12.83 6.59 -23.07
N GLN A 9 -12.82 6.23 -21.78
CA GLN A 9 -13.47 6.98 -20.72
C GLN A 9 -12.61 6.95 -19.45
N SER A 10 -12.39 8.11 -18.84
CA SER A 10 -11.79 8.24 -17.51
C SER A 10 -12.87 8.13 -16.44
N LEU A 11 -12.62 7.34 -15.39
CA LEU A 11 -13.55 7.17 -14.27
C LEU A 11 -13.09 7.96 -13.06
N ARG A 12 -14.04 8.53 -12.33
CA ARG A 12 -13.81 9.22 -11.06
C ARG A 12 -14.23 8.33 -9.89
N ASP A 13 -13.75 8.68 -8.72
CA ASP A 13 -14.14 8.04 -7.47
C ASP A 13 -15.66 8.11 -7.26
N GLY A 14 -16.28 6.97 -6.94
CA GLY A 14 -17.72 6.82 -6.76
C GLY A 14 -18.52 6.80 -8.05
N GLU A 15 -17.91 6.92 -9.22
CA GLU A 15 -18.60 6.89 -10.50
C GLU A 15 -19.16 5.50 -10.77
N ILE A 16 -20.38 5.47 -11.31
CA ILE A 16 -21.09 4.22 -11.62
C ILE A 16 -21.19 4.05 -13.13
N VAL A 17 -20.61 2.97 -13.61
CA VAL A 17 -20.78 2.51 -14.99
C VAL A 17 -21.90 1.49 -15.04
N THR A 18 -22.82 1.63 -15.98
CA THR A 18 -23.98 0.76 -16.13
C THR A 18 -24.02 0.13 -17.51
N GLY A 19 -24.52 -1.11 -17.58
CA GLY A 19 -24.84 -1.82 -18.81
C GLY A 19 -26.18 -2.55 -18.68
N GLN A 20 -26.49 -3.47 -19.61
CA GLN A 20 -27.72 -4.23 -19.55
C GLN A 20 -27.73 -5.19 -18.35
N GLY A 21 -28.48 -4.82 -17.29
CA GLY A 21 -28.65 -5.65 -16.09
C GLY A 21 -27.47 -5.64 -15.12
N TRP A 22 -26.46 -4.77 -15.27
CA TRP A 22 -25.34 -4.63 -14.34
C TRP A 22 -24.97 -3.16 -14.10
N ARG A 23 -24.35 -2.95 -12.94
CA ARG A 23 -23.74 -1.68 -12.55
C ARG A 23 -22.44 -1.95 -11.80
N ILE A 24 -21.41 -1.18 -12.06
CA ILE A 24 -20.10 -1.25 -11.41
C ILE A 24 -19.78 0.12 -10.84
N GLU A 25 -19.37 0.17 -9.59
CA GLU A 25 -18.87 1.37 -8.92
C GLU A 25 -17.35 1.43 -9.03
N ALA A 26 -16.81 2.52 -9.54
CA ALA A 26 -15.38 2.79 -9.51
C ALA A 26 -15.00 3.43 -8.16
N LEU A 27 -13.98 2.89 -7.50
CA LEU A 27 -13.48 3.36 -6.22
C LEU A 27 -12.03 3.74 -6.38
N HIS A 28 -11.68 5.01 -6.17
CA HIS A 28 -10.29 5.42 -6.11
C HIS A 28 -9.69 4.92 -4.81
N THR A 29 -8.72 4.01 -4.94
CA THR A 29 -8.07 3.31 -3.83
C THR A 29 -6.55 3.40 -3.97
N PRO A 30 -5.98 4.63 -3.85
CA PRO A 30 -4.55 4.85 -3.98
C PRO A 30 -3.76 4.16 -2.86
N GLY A 31 -2.48 3.94 -3.11
CA GLY A 31 -1.55 3.36 -2.15
C GLY A 31 -0.49 2.50 -2.80
N HIS A 32 -0.88 1.45 -3.52
CA HIS A 32 0.04 0.72 -4.38
C HIS A 32 0.50 1.58 -5.55
N MET A 33 -0.44 2.26 -6.20
CA MET A 33 -0.22 3.29 -7.22
C MET A 33 -1.19 4.45 -7.00
N ALA A 34 -0.78 5.67 -7.38
CA ALA A 34 -1.56 6.88 -7.17
C ALA A 34 -2.91 6.89 -7.91
N ASN A 35 -3.00 6.25 -9.07
CA ASN A 35 -4.20 6.18 -9.92
C ASN A 35 -4.97 4.86 -9.80
N HIS A 36 -4.72 4.05 -8.74
CA HIS A 36 -5.35 2.75 -8.56
C HIS A 36 -6.87 2.88 -8.38
N LEU A 37 -7.63 2.08 -9.13
CA LEU A 37 -9.08 1.92 -8.99
C LEU A 37 -9.41 0.48 -8.59
N ALA A 38 -10.30 0.33 -7.63
CA ALA A 38 -11.02 -0.90 -7.35
C ALA A 38 -12.45 -0.78 -7.92
N PHE A 39 -13.09 -1.93 -8.20
CA PHE A 39 -14.41 -1.95 -8.81
C PHE A 39 -15.39 -2.76 -7.97
N GLY A 40 -16.46 -2.12 -7.48
CA GLY A 40 -17.52 -2.74 -6.70
C GLY A 40 -18.65 -3.26 -7.58
N TRP A 41 -19.05 -4.52 -7.38
CA TRP A 41 -20.14 -5.15 -8.11
C TRP A 41 -20.88 -6.16 -7.24
N ASN A 42 -22.16 -5.92 -6.98
CA ASN A 42 -23.08 -6.87 -6.32
C ASN A 42 -22.52 -7.50 -5.02
N GLY A 43 -21.92 -6.69 -4.14
CA GLY A 43 -21.32 -7.14 -2.87
C GLY A 43 -20.00 -7.88 -3.04
N ALA A 44 -19.38 -7.77 -4.20
CA ALA A 44 -18.00 -8.13 -4.46
C ALA A 44 -17.17 -6.90 -4.79
N LEU A 45 -15.86 -6.97 -4.60
CA LEU A 45 -14.91 -5.95 -5.00
C LEU A 45 -13.77 -6.58 -5.81
N PHE A 46 -13.49 -6.06 -6.97
CA PHE A 46 -12.25 -6.32 -7.70
C PHE A 46 -11.20 -5.37 -7.13
N SER A 47 -10.38 -5.89 -6.20
CA SER A 47 -9.49 -5.08 -5.35
C SER A 47 -8.14 -4.75 -6.00
N GLY A 48 -7.87 -5.27 -7.20
CA GLY A 48 -6.59 -5.07 -7.88
C GLY A 48 -5.41 -5.52 -7.01
N ASP A 49 -4.38 -4.69 -6.95
CA ASP A 49 -3.20 -4.93 -6.12
C ASP A 49 -3.25 -4.22 -4.75
N LEU A 50 -4.39 -3.63 -4.38
CA LEU A 50 -4.53 -3.01 -3.06
C LEU A 50 -4.68 -4.06 -1.96
N VAL A 51 -5.56 -5.07 -2.16
CA VAL A 51 -5.84 -6.12 -1.18
C VAL A 51 -5.67 -7.48 -1.84
N MET A 52 -4.62 -8.20 -1.46
CA MET A 52 -4.34 -9.57 -1.87
C MET A 52 -4.45 -10.53 -0.68
N GLY A 53 -4.87 -11.78 -0.93
CA GLY A 53 -5.06 -12.79 0.13
C GLY A 53 -3.76 -13.33 0.70
N TRP A 54 -2.75 -13.51 -0.14
CA TRP A 54 -1.51 -14.25 0.19
C TRP A 54 -0.34 -13.36 0.62
N SER A 55 -0.35 -12.07 0.28
CA SER A 55 0.76 -11.15 0.54
C SER A 55 0.24 -9.75 0.84
N THR A 56 1.14 -8.87 1.27
CA THR A 56 0.91 -7.43 1.34
C THR A 56 1.36 -6.77 0.05
N SER A 57 0.66 -5.72 -0.36
CA SER A 57 1.00 -4.95 -1.56
C SER A 57 2.35 -4.27 -1.43
N LEU A 58 3.10 -4.20 -2.50
CA LEU A 58 4.28 -3.35 -2.57
C LEU A 58 3.86 -1.88 -2.56
N ILE A 59 4.43 -1.10 -1.66
CA ILE A 59 4.32 0.36 -1.66
C ILE A 59 5.67 0.92 -2.07
N SER A 60 5.75 1.42 -3.30
CA SER A 60 7.01 1.86 -3.90
C SER A 60 6.95 3.32 -4.33
N PRO A 61 7.48 4.26 -3.51
CA PRO A 61 7.57 5.66 -3.91
C PRO A 61 8.38 5.83 -5.23
N PRO A 62 8.05 6.84 -6.09
CA PRO A 62 7.08 7.91 -5.83
C PRO A 62 5.62 7.57 -6.13
N ASP A 63 5.30 6.47 -6.83
CA ASP A 63 3.93 6.11 -7.21
C ASP A 63 3.14 5.54 -6.02
N GLY A 64 3.81 4.76 -5.16
CA GLY A 64 3.22 4.18 -3.96
C GLY A 64 3.27 5.14 -2.77
N ASP A 65 2.15 5.21 -2.03
CA ASP A 65 1.95 6.07 -0.86
C ASP A 65 1.34 5.26 0.30
N LEU A 66 2.05 5.22 1.44
CA LEU A 66 1.62 4.42 2.59
C LEU A 66 0.44 5.03 3.33
N THR A 67 0.39 6.35 3.44
CA THR A 67 -0.74 7.06 4.04
C THR A 67 -2.01 6.83 3.22
N ALA A 68 -1.94 6.98 1.91
CA ALA A 68 -3.03 6.70 1.00
C ALA A 68 -3.47 5.21 1.05
N PHE A 69 -2.51 4.28 1.14
CA PHE A 69 -2.79 2.86 1.30
C PHE A 69 -3.61 2.56 2.56
N ARG A 70 -3.19 3.10 3.71
CA ARG A 70 -3.93 2.96 4.98
C ARG A 70 -5.34 3.54 4.87
N GLN A 71 -5.48 4.73 4.31
CA GLN A 71 -6.79 5.38 4.11
C GLN A 71 -7.71 4.57 3.19
N SER A 72 -7.17 4.01 2.11
CA SER A 72 -7.91 3.13 1.20
C SER A 72 -8.42 1.89 1.92
N LEU A 73 -7.59 1.22 2.74
CA LEU A 73 -8.02 0.07 3.54
C LEU A 73 -9.11 0.43 4.56
N LEU A 74 -8.94 1.55 5.29
CA LEU A 74 -9.92 2.04 6.26
C LEU A 74 -11.27 2.36 5.59
N ARG A 75 -11.26 2.89 4.38
CA ARG A 75 -12.46 3.15 3.58
C ARG A 75 -13.15 1.86 3.15
N LEU A 76 -12.42 0.80 2.87
CA LEU A 76 -12.98 -0.46 2.40
C LEU A 76 -13.62 -1.30 3.51
N ILE A 77 -13.14 -1.23 4.76
CA ILE A 77 -13.64 -2.02 5.89
C ILE A 77 -15.16 -1.87 6.10
N PRO A 78 -15.76 -0.64 6.14
CA PRO A 78 -17.19 -0.48 6.42
C PRO A 78 -18.09 -0.79 5.22
N ARG A 79 -17.56 -1.13 4.04
CA ARG A 79 -18.38 -1.38 2.84
C ARG A 79 -19.25 -2.63 2.97
N GLY A 80 -18.82 -3.64 3.74
CA GLY A 80 -19.58 -4.87 3.93
C GLY A 80 -19.60 -5.77 2.69
N ASP A 81 -18.65 -5.62 1.77
CA ASP A 81 -18.49 -6.54 0.65
C ASP A 81 -18.17 -7.95 1.17
N ARG A 82 -18.76 -8.97 0.53
CA ARG A 82 -18.66 -10.37 0.97
C ARG A 82 -17.38 -11.06 0.50
N ILE A 83 -16.80 -10.57 -0.61
CA ILE A 83 -15.65 -11.21 -1.25
C ILE A 83 -14.86 -10.17 -2.05
N TYR A 84 -13.52 -10.27 -1.99
CA TYR A 84 -12.64 -9.51 -2.86
C TYR A 84 -11.97 -10.43 -3.87
N TYR A 85 -11.88 -9.96 -5.10
CA TYR A 85 -11.14 -10.58 -6.19
C TYR A 85 -9.89 -9.72 -6.49
N PRO A 86 -8.71 -10.13 -6.02
CA PRO A 86 -7.47 -9.44 -6.30
C PRO A 86 -6.98 -9.69 -7.73
N ALA A 87 -6.02 -8.87 -8.20
CA ALA A 87 -5.36 -9.11 -9.48
C ALA A 87 -4.47 -10.36 -9.45
N HIS A 88 -4.00 -10.77 -8.27
CA HIS A 88 -3.13 -11.93 -8.08
C HIS A 88 -3.54 -12.76 -6.87
N GLY A 89 -3.55 -14.10 -7.05
CA GLY A 89 -3.88 -15.07 -6.00
C GLY A 89 -5.38 -15.34 -5.87
N ASP A 90 -5.74 -16.04 -4.79
CA ASP A 90 -7.10 -16.49 -4.55
C ASP A 90 -8.01 -15.36 -4.03
N ALA A 91 -9.32 -15.60 -4.16
CA ALA A 91 -10.34 -14.69 -3.63
C ALA A 91 -10.25 -14.57 -2.10
N VAL A 92 -10.54 -13.37 -1.58
CA VAL A 92 -10.54 -13.06 -0.14
C VAL A 92 -11.97 -13.12 0.38
N HIS A 93 -12.27 -14.13 1.20
CA HIS A 93 -13.63 -14.42 1.70
C HIS A 93 -14.00 -13.67 3.00
N ASP A 94 -13.04 -13.07 3.69
CA ASP A 94 -13.25 -12.14 4.81
C ASP A 94 -12.51 -10.83 4.54
N PRO A 95 -13.04 -9.97 3.64
CA PRO A 95 -12.34 -8.77 3.20
C PRO A 95 -12.08 -7.77 4.31
N ALA A 96 -13.03 -7.59 5.22
CA ALA A 96 -12.91 -6.62 6.30
C ALA A 96 -11.79 -7.02 7.27
N ASN A 97 -11.70 -8.30 7.62
CA ASN A 97 -10.61 -8.79 8.46
C ASN A 97 -9.27 -8.71 7.72
N ARG A 98 -9.24 -9.08 6.44
CA ARG A 98 -8.00 -8.97 5.65
C ARG A 98 -7.48 -7.53 5.58
N CYS A 99 -8.36 -6.53 5.44
CA CYS A 99 -7.94 -5.12 5.50
C CYS A 99 -7.33 -4.76 6.86
N ARG A 100 -7.90 -5.25 7.98
CA ARG A 100 -7.33 -5.06 9.32
C ARG A 100 -5.96 -5.72 9.45
N ASP A 101 -5.81 -6.98 9.01
CA ASP A 101 -4.52 -7.67 9.03
C ASP A 101 -3.43 -6.91 8.27
N LEU A 102 -3.78 -6.31 7.13
CA LEU A 102 -2.86 -5.48 6.36
C LEU A 102 -2.47 -4.19 7.11
N LEU A 103 -3.43 -3.54 7.80
CA LEU A 103 -3.15 -2.38 8.64
C LEU A 103 -2.23 -2.76 9.82
N ASP A 104 -2.52 -3.86 10.51
CA ASP A 104 -1.72 -4.36 11.63
C ASP A 104 -0.30 -4.75 11.20
N HIS A 105 -0.18 -5.38 10.03
CA HIS A 105 1.13 -5.67 9.44
C HIS A 105 1.93 -4.37 9.20
N ARG A 106 1.29 -3.31 8.67
CA ARG A 106 1.96 -2.01 8.46
C ARG A 106 2.34 -1.34 9.80
N ALA A 107 1.49 -1.41 10.82
CA ALA A 107 1.78 -0.89 12.16
C ALA A 107 2.97 -1.65 12.80
N THR A 108 3.00 -2.97 12.69
CA THR A 108 4.11 -3.79 13.16
C THR A 108 5.42 -3.41 12.48
N ARG A 109 5.40 -3.23 11.16
CA ARG A 109 6.60 -2.83 10.40
C ARG A 109 7.07 -1.43 10.79
N GLU A 110 6.18 -0.48 11.01
CA GLU A 110 6.50 0.86 11.50
C GLU A 110 7.18 0.80 12.88
N ALA A 111 6.65 0.00 13.80
CA ALA A 111 7.25 -0.17 15.12
C ALA A 111 8.67 -0.73 15.05
N GLN A 112 8.93 -1.70 14.17
CA GLN A 112 10.27 -2.25 13.94
C GLN A 112 11.24 -1.20 13.37
N ILE A 113 10.78 -0.34 12.45
CA ILE A 113 11.60 0.75 11.89
C ILE A 113 11.95 1.76 12.99
N LEU A 114 10.98 2.20 13.79
CA LEU A 114 11.21 3.12 14.90
C LEU A 114 12.18 2.52 15.93
N GLN A 115 12.01 1.25 16.28
CA GLN A 115 12.93 0.56 17.17
C GLN A 115 14.36 0.48 16.59
N ALA A 116 14.50 0.21 15.30
CA ALA A 116 15.81 0.18 14.67
C ALA A 116 16.46 1.58 14.61
N LEU A 117 15.67 2.63 14.39
CA LEU A 117 16.14 4.01 14.42
C LEU A 117 16.50 4.51 15.82
N SER A 118 15.95 3.94 16.89
CA SER A 118 16.32 4.31 18.27
C SER A 118 17.77 4.01 18.61
N THR A 119 18.43 3.14 17.84
CA THR A 119 19.87 2.82 17.99
C THR A 119 20.79 3.78 17.24
N GLY A 120 20.25 4.71 16.47
CA GLY A 120 20.97 5.74 15.72
C GLY A 120 20.50 5.90 14.27
N PRO A 121 20.95 6.95 13.59
CA PRO A 121 20.57 7.23 12.22
C PRO A 121 20.94 6.09 11.26
N ALA A 122 20.02 5.76 10.34
CA ALA A 122 20.23 4.68 9.37
C ALA A 122 19.61 4.99 8.00
N THR A 123 20.17 4.38 6.95
CA THR A 123 19.60 4.41 5.59
C THR A 123 18.48 3.37 5.44
N PRO A 124 17.61 3.49 4.41
CA PRO A 124 16.61 2.46 4.09
C PRO A 124 17.24 1.06 3.94
N ALA A 125 18.37 0.93 3.26
CA ALA A 125 19.07 -0.34 3.07
C ALA A 125 19.56 -0.94 4.39
N GLU A 126 20.17 -0.13 5.27
CA GLU A 126 20.63 -0.58 6.60
C GLU A 126 19.44 -1.04 7.46
N LEU A 127 18.32 -0.31 7.46
CA LEU A 127 17.10 -0.69 8.18
C LEU A 127 16.50 -1.98 7.61
N THR A 128 16.45 -2.12 6.29
CA THR A 128 15.97 -3.33 5.65
C THR A 128 16.75 -4.55 6.10
N THR A 129 18.08 -4.46 6.10
CA THR A 129 18.94 -5.56 6.55
C THR A 129 18.72 -5.93 8.03
N ARG A 130 18.45 -4.94 8.89
CA ARG A 130 18.20 -5.16 10.33
C ARG A 130 16.83 -5.81 10.60
N ILE A 131 15.83 -5.48 9.77
CA ILE A 131 14.42 -5.85 10.00
C ILE A 131 14.05 -7.15 9.28
N TYR A 132 14.61 -7.38 8.09
CA TYR A 132 14.28 -8.53 7.25
C TYR A 132 15.41 -9.56 7.29
N THR A 133 15.50 -10.32 8.37
CA THR A 133 16.56 -11.30 8.60
C THR A 133 16.36 -12.62 7.86
N ASP A 134 15.09 -12.98 7.57
CA ASP A 134 14.71 -14.32 7.09
C ASP A 134 14.02 -14.30 5.70
N ILE A 135 14.26 -13.26 4.89
CA ILE A 135 13.72 -13.20 3.53
C ILE A 135 14.78 -13.61 2.49
N ASP A 136 14.29 -14.11 1.36
CA ASP A 136 15.14 -14.35 0.18
C ASP A 136 15.85 -13.04 -0.22
N THR A 137 17.15 -13.10 -0.44
CA THR A 137 17.97 -11.94 -0.82
C THR A 137 17.49 -11.24 -2.09
N ARG A 138 16.82 -11.97 -2.98
CA ARG A 138 16.19 -11.43 -4.20
C ARG A 138 15.03 -10.47 -3.89
N LEU A 139 14.43 -10.58 -2.70
CA LEU A 139 13.34 -9.71 -2.25
C LEU A 139 13.82 -8.48 -1.47
N MET A 140 15.12 -8.40 -1.13
CA MET A 140 15.68 -7.25 -0.40
C MET A 140 15.42 -5.90 -1.08
N PRO A 141 15.56 -5.73 -2.41
CA PRO A 141 15.25 -4.46 -3.06
C PRO A 141 13.77 -4.08 -2.93
N VAL A 142 12.86 -5.06 -2.96
CA VAL A 142 11.41 -4.84 -2.77
C VAL A 142 11.11 -4.44 -1.33
N ALA A 143 11.73 -5.10 -0.35
CA ALA A 143 11.62 -4.76 1.05
C ALA A 143 12.14 -3.35 1.36
N GLU A 144 13.25 -2.94 0.75
CA GLU A 144 13.83 -1.61 0.90
C GLU A 144 12.86 -0.51 0.39
N ARG A 145 12.14 -0.76 -0.71
CA ARG A 145 11.11 0.17 -1.21
C ARG A 145 9.98 0.34 -0.20
N ASN A 146 9.54 -0.75 0.43
CA ASN A 146 8.53 -0.68 1.49
C ASN A 146 9.06 0.06 2.73
N VAL A 147 10.30 -0.17 3.15
CA VAL A 147 10.93 0.58 4.25
C VAL A 147 10.98 2.07 3.93
N LEU A 148 11.40 2.44 2.72
CA LEU A 148 11.42 3.83 2.27
C LEU A 148 10.02 4.47 2.33
N ALA A 149 8.97 3.75 1.94
CA ALA A 149 7.59 4.25 2.04
C ALA A 149 7.19 4.55 3.49
N HIS A 150 7.56 3.69 4.45
CA HIS A 150 7.38 3.96 5.88
C HIS A 150 8.16 5.18 6.36
N LEU A 151 9.41 5.34 5.91
CA LEU A 151 10.26 6.46 6.31
C LEU A 151 9.72 7.80 5.78
N ILE A 152 9.21 7.83 4.56
CA ILE A 152 8.55 9.02 3.99
C ILE A 152 7.32 9.37 4.84
N ASP A 153 6.43 8.43 5.10
CA ASP A 153 5.25 8.63 5.94
C ASP A 153 5.61 9.10 7.36
N LEU A 154 6.68 8.58 7.97
CA LEU A 154 7.17 9.06 9.27
C LEU A 154 7.69 10.49 9.21
N VAL A 155 8.36 10.89 8.14
CA VAL A 155 8.82 12.28 7.93
C VAL A 155 7.63 13.21 7.76
N GLU A 156 6.64 12.86 6.96
CA GLU A 156 5.42 13.64 6.75
C GLU A 156 4.62 13.84 8.05
N ARG A 157 4.66 12.86 8.95
CA ARG A 157 4.03 12.92 10.28
C ARG A 157 4.91 13.58 11.35
N ASN A 158 6.08 14.11 10.99
CA ASN A 158 7.06 14.71 11.91
C ASN A 158 7.52 13.78 13.04
N MET A 159 7.64 12.48 12.74
CA MET A 159 8.17 11.47 13.66
C MET A 159 9.62 11.08 13.35
N ALA A 160 10.09 11.40 12.14
CA ALA A 160 11.47 11.19 11.72
C ALA A 160 11.94 12.35 10.82
N GLN A 161 13.25 12.49 10.68
CA GLN A 161 13.87 13.45 9.78
C GLN A 161 14.89 12.75 8.89
N ALA A 162 14.98 13.20 7.63
CA ALA A 162 15.97 12.74 6.66
C ALA A 162 17.12 13.76 6.56
N ALA A 163 18.35 13.29 6.50
CA ALA A 163 19.54 14.12 6.34
C ALA A 163 20.42 13.60 5.18
N PRO A 164 20.95 14.47 4.30
CA PRO A 164 20.77 15.95 4.27
C PRO A 164 19.42 16.40 3.72
N ALA A 165 18.72 15.55 2.98
CA ALA A 165 17.39 15.75 2.40
C ALA A 165 16.72 14.41 2.14
N LEU A 166 15.41 14.38 1.90
CA LEU A 166 14.65 13.18 1.62
C LEU A 166 15.13 12.51 0.31
N ALA A 167 15.73 11.34 0.42
CA ALA A 167 16.26 10.55 -0.70
C ALA A 167 16.38 9.07 -0.32
N THR A 168 16.51 8.19 -1.30
CA THR A 168 16.71 6.74 -1.09
C THR A 168 17.98 6.41 -0.33
N THR A 169 19.00 7.29 -0.41
CA THR A 169 20.29 7.15 0.27
C THR A 169 20.43 8.02 1.52
N ALA A 170 19.38 8.75 1.89
CA ALA A 170 19.38 9.60 3.09
C ALA A 170 19.52 8.76 4.36
N ARG A 171 20.08 9.36 5.40
CA ARG A 171 20.02 8.80 6.75
C ARG A 171 18.83 9.38 7.49
N PHE A 172 18.03 8.52 8.06
CA PHE A 172 16.85 8.89 8.84
C PHE A 172 17.14 8.75 10.33
N HIS A 173 16.56 9.63 11.14
CA HIS A 173 16.60 9.56 12.60
C HIS A 173 15.26 10.00 13.19
N ILE A 174 14.96 9.55 14.41
CA ILE A 174 13.75 9.93 15.15
C ILE A 174 13.91 11.39 15.64
N ILE A 175 12.80 12.14 15.65
CA ILE A 175 12.73 13.50 16.21
C ILE A 175 12.38 13.42 17.69
#